data_a2f3904dd2ecac26bc3ed60aa3b27e31
#
_entry.id   a2f3904dd2ecac26bc3ed60aa3b27e31
#
_cell.length_a   1.000
_cell.length_b   1.000
_cell.length_c   1.000
_cell.angle_alpha   90.00
_cell.angle_beta   90.00
_cell.angle_gamma   90.00
#
_symmetry.space_group_name_H-M   'P 1'
#
loop_
_entity.id
_entity.type
_entity.pdbx_description
1 polymer ?
#
loop_
_entity_poly.entity_id
_entity_poly.type
_entity_poly.pdbx_seq_one_letter_code
_entity_poly.pdbx_strand_id
1 'polypeptide(L)'
;MKVFQHERQLRTSGGLTVRDITEEVAEAVRDSGISDGIACVYSPHTTCCVRVNEFESGFLEDFAEMLRRLVPSETYYAHDDWDRRTENICPEDMDFGNGHAHCMAMLLGTAGESVPVRDGELCLGTWQRVLFLELDRERDRRWIVQVVGN
;
A
#
# COMPACT_ATOMS: atom_id res chain seq x y z
N MET A 1 -7.22 -27.45 -2.07
CA MET A 1 -7.03 -25.99 -1.87
C MET A 1 -6.04 -25.79 -0.75
N LYS A 2 -4.96 -25.05 -1.01
CA LYS A 2 -3.91 -24.68 -0.05
C LYS A 2 -4.05 -23.21 0.30
N VAL A 3 -3.55 -22.82 1.48
CA VAL A 3 -3.42 -21.42 1.90
C VAL A 3 -2.00 -21.22 2.39
N PHE A 4 -1.32 -20.23 1.86
CA PHE A 4 0.01 -19.79 2.30
C PHE A 4 -0.06 -18.31 2.64
N GLN A 5 0.57 -17.91 3.73
CA GLN A 5 0.65 -16.50 4.12
C GLN A 5 2.06 -16.15 4.52
N HIS A 6 2.51 -15.01 4.06
CA HIS A 6 3.80 -14.45 4.40
C HIS A 6 3.65 -12.97 4.77
N GLU A 7 4.30 -12.56 5.88
CA GLU A 7 4.36 -11.15 6.28
C GLU A 7 5.75 -10.60 5.99
N ARG A 8 5.81 -9.41 5.44
CA ARG A 8 7.03 -8.65 5.16
C ARG A 8 7.01 -7.32 5.90
N GLN A 9 8.19 -6.82 6.22
CA GLN A 9 8.38 -5.52 6.84
C GLN A 9 9.20 -4.62 5.93
N LEU A 10 8.92 -3.33 6.00
CA LEU A 10 9.71 -2.31 5.30
C LEU A 10 9.73 -1.01 6.10
N ARG A 11 10.81 -0.25 5.97
CA ARG A 11 10.89 1.13 6.43
C ARG A 11 10.61 2.05 5.25
N THR A 12 9.64 2.95 5.40
CA THR A 12 9.32 3.95 4.40
C THR A 12 10.13 5.23 4.62
N SER A 13 10.30 6.05 3.57
CA SER A 13 11.06 7.30 3.66
C SER A 13 10.18 8.52 3.93
N GLY A 14 8.88 8.34 4.08
CA GLY A 14 7.91 9.42 4.34
C GLY A 14 7.53 10.23 3.10
N GLY A 15 6.46 11.01 3.26
CA GLY A 15 5.79 11.64 2.14
C GLY A 15 5.15 10.62 1.20
N LEU A 16 4.66 11.04 0.05
CA LEU A 16 4.18 10.09 -0.95
C LEU A 16 5.35 9.27 -1.51
N THR A 17 5.51 8.05 -1.01
CA THR A 17 6.55 7.12 -1.44
C THR A 17 5.92 5.89 -2.06
N VAL A 18 6.39 5.51 -3.24
CA VAL A 18 5.96 4.30 -3.94
C VAL A 18 7.13 3.32 -4.00
N ARG A 19 6.91 2.10 -3.52
CA ARG A 19 7.88 1.01 -3.59
C ARG A 19 7.34 -0.12 -4.44
N ASP A 20 8.12 -0.57 -5.40
CA ASP A 20 7.86 -1.81 -6.13
C ASP A 20 8.18 -3.02 -5.22
N ILE A 21 7.18 -3.85 -4.98
CA ILE A 21 7.28 -5.07 -4.16
C ILE A 21 6.98 -6.33 -4.98
N THR A 22 7.01 -6.22 -6.31
CA THR A 22 6.59 -7.31 -7.21
C THR A 22 7.42 -8.57 -6.99
N GLU A 23 8.73 -8.42 -6.86
CA GLU A 23 9.63 -9.59 -6.72
C GLU A 23 9.42 -10.30 -5.38
N GLU A 24 9.18 -9.55 -4.30
CA GLU A 24 8.88 -10.13 -2.99
C GLU A 24 7.53 -10.87 -2.99
N VAL A 25 6.54 -10.36 -3.74
CA VAL A 25 5.25 -11.05 -3.93
C VAL A 25 5.43 -12.31 -4.78
N ALA A 26 6.19 -12.23 -5.87
CA ALA A 26 6.49 -13.38 -6.73
C ALA A 26 7.28 -14.47 -5.98
N GLU A 27 8.21 -14.09 -5.10
CA GLU A 27 8.91 -15.02 -4.21
C GLU A 27 7.92 -15.77 -3.31
N ALA A 28 7.00 -15.04 -2.66
CA ALA A 28 5.99 -15.65 -1.79
C ALA A 28 5.06 -16.60 -2.57
N VAL A 29 4.73 -16.30 -3.82
CA VAL A 29 3.97 -17.20 -4.70
C VAL A 29 4.76 -18.49 -4.97
N ARG A 30 6.04 -18.40 -5.33
CA ARG A 30 6.91 -19.58 -5.51
C ARG A 30 7.02 -20.41 -4.25
N ASP A 31 7.26 -19.78 -3.09
CA ASP A 31 7.40 -20.44 -1.79
C ASP A 31 6.12 -21.15 -1.36
N SER A 32 4.95 -20.66 -1.81
CA SER A 32 3.66 -21.29 -1.52
C SER A 32 3.49 -22.66 -2.13
N GLY A 33 4.20 -22.96 -3.22
CA GLY A 33 4.03 -24.16 -4.02
C GLY A 33 2.63 -24.31 -4.61
N ILE A 34 1.89 -23.17 -4.78
CA ILE A 34 0.57 -23.10 -5.40
C ILE A 34 0.77 -22.79 -6.87
N SER A 35 0.25 -23.66 -7.75
CA SER A 35 0.35 -23.48 -9.20
C SER A 35 -0.73 -22.58 -9.76
N ASP A 36 -1.96 -22.74 -9.30
CA ASP A 36 -3.12 -21.99 -9.80
C ASP A 36 -3.94 -21.44 -8.63
N GLY A 37 -4.19 -20.12 -8.66
CA GLY A 37 -4.89 -19.50 -7.54
C GLY A 37 -4.93 -17.96 -7.62
N ILE A 38 -4.94 -17.35 -6.44
CA ILE A 38 -4.95 -15.91 -6.26
C ILE A 38 -3.94 -15.53 -5.16
N ALA A 39 -3.10 -14.55 -5.45
CA ALA A 39 -2.28 -13.87 -4.48
C ALA A 39 -2.98 -12.56 -4.08
N CYS A 40 -3.35 -12.44 -2.80
CA CYS A 40 -3.86 -11.21 -2.20
C CYS A 40 -2.71 -10.52 -1.46
N VAL A 41 -2.41 -9.28 -1.81
CA VAL A 41 -1.39 -8.45 -1.18
C VAL A 41 -2.09 -7.34 -0.40
N TYR A 42 -1.85 -7.24 0.91
CA TYR A 42 -2.62 -6.41 1.81
C TYR A 42 -1.73 -5.58 2.74
N SER A 43 -2.10 -4.31 2.93
CA SER A 43 -1.50 -3.40 3.91
C SER A 43 -2.46 -3.20 5.10
N PRO A 44 -2.10 -3.58 6.34
CA PRO A 44 -2.93 -3.35 7.53
C PRO A 44 -2.73 -1.94 8.13
N HIS A 45 -2.50 -0.94 7.27
CA HIS A 45 -2.27 0.45 7.68
C HIS A 45 -3.27 1.38 7.00
N THR A 46 -3.81 2.32 7.75
CA THR A 46 -4.88 3.24 7.30
C THR A 46 -4.37 4.38 6.41
N THR A 47 -3.06 4.56 6.32
CA THR A 47 -2.40 5.58 5.49
C THR A 47 -1.46 4.98 4.44
N CYS A 48 -1.67 3.72 4.13
CA CYS A 48 -0.97 3.00 3.07
C CYS A 48 -1.97 2.31 2.15
N CYS A 49 -1.55 2.01 0.94
CA CYS A 49 -2.31 1.15 0.05
C CYS A 49 -1.39 0.29 -0.83
N VAL A 50 -1.97 -0.73 -1.45
CA VAL A 50 -1.32 -1.57 -2.46
C VAL A 50 -2.03 -1.34 -3.78
N ARG A 51 -1.29 -1.12 -4.87
CA ARG A 51 -1.83 -0.92 -6.21
C ARG A 51 -1.04 -1.72 -7.23
N VAL A 52 -1.71 -2.05 -8.34
CA VAL A 52 -1.05 -2.63 -9.51
C VAL A 52 -1.06 -1.60 -10.62
N ASN A 53 0.13 -1.13 -11.00
CA ASN A 53 0.30 -0.17 -12.09
C ASN A 53 1.76 -0.21 -12.58
N GLU A 54 2.13 0.64 -13.51
CA GLU A 54 3.48 0.82 -14.00
C GLU A 54 4.37 1.48 -12.92
N PHE A 55 5.62 1.04 -12.83
CA PHE A 55 6.64 1.65 -11.99
C PHE A 55 7.63 2.41 -12.88
N GLU A 56 7.20 3.60 -13.35
CA GLU A 56 7.97 4.47 -14.24
C GLU A 56 8.06 5.87 -13.63
N SER A 57 9.23 6.50 -13.72
CA SER A 57 9.55 7.74 -12.99
C SER A 57 8.62 8.90 -13.34
N GLY A 58 8.36 9.13 -14.64
CA GLY A 58 7.49 10.22 -15.09
C GLY A 58 6.05 10.02 -14.64
N PHE A 59 5.53 8.78 -14.77
CA PHE A 59 4.21 8.44 -14.24
C PHE A 59 4.12 8.66 -12.72
N LEU A 60 5.14 8.27 -11.97
CA LEU A 60 5.14 8.45 -10.50
C LEU A 60 5.20 9.92 -10.10
N GLU A 61 5.92 10.77 -10.86
CA GLU A 61 5.94 12.22 -10.67
C GLU A 61 4.56 12.84 -10.95
N ASP A 62 3.95 12.50 -12.08
CA ASP A 62 2.60 12.97 -12.46
C ASP A 62 1.55 12.55 -11.43
N PHE A 63 1.62 11.30 -10.97
CA PHE A 63 0.72 10.76 -9.96
C PHE A 63 0.85 11.50 -8.62
N ALA A 64 2.09 11.73 -8.17
CA ALA A 64 2.36 12.47 -6.94
C ALA A 64 1.83 13.91 -7.01
N GLU A 65 2.06 14.58 -8.15
CA GLU A 65 1.57 15.95 -8.36
C GLU A 65 0.03 16.01 -8.41
N MET A 66 -0.59 15.04 -9.06
CA MET A 66 -2.06 14.92 -9.09
C MET A 66 -2.62 14.76 -7.67
N LEU A 67 -2.05 13.88 -6.85
CA LEU A 67 -2.51 13.66 -5.48
C LEU A 67 -2.35 14.89 -4.60
N ARG A 68 -1.22 15.61 -4.69
CA ARG A 68 -1.01 16.86 -3.94
C ARG A 68 -2.02 17.95 -4.30
N ARG A 69 -2.46 18.01 -5.57
CA ARG A 69 -3.50 18.94 -6.01
C ARG A 69 -4.89 18.54 -5.53
N LEU A 70 -5.20 17.25 -5.51
CA LEU A 70 -6.51 16.75 -5.09
C LEU A 70 -6.67 16.76 -3.56
N VAL A 71 -5.59 16.45 -2.84
CA VAL A 71 -5.60 16.31 -1.38
C VAL A 71 -4.37 17.03 -0.80
N PRO A 72 -4.37 18.39 -0.78
CA PRO A 72 -3.23 19.17 -0.29
C PRO A 72 -3.02 18.96 1.21
N SER A 73 -1.77 18.80 1.64
CA SER A 73 -1.41 18.65 3.06
C SER A 73 -1.57 19.93 3.87
N GLU A 74 -1.50 21.09 3.19
CA GLU A 74 -1.49 22.42 3.79
C GLU A 74 -2.89 22.99 4.11
N THR A 75 -3.91 22.14 4.13
CA THR A 75 -5.28 22.58 4.44
C THR A 75 -5.74 22.06 5.81
N TYR A 76 -6.84 22.60 6.31
CA TYR A 76 -7.46 22.12 7.54
C TYR A 76 -8.04 20.72 7.38
N TYR A 77 -7.68 19.83 8.28
CA TYR A 77 -8.29 18.52 8.46
C TYR A 77 -8.82 18.39 9.90
N ALA A 78 -10.10 18.08 10.05
CA ALA A 78 -10.69 17.85 11.36
C ALA A 78 -10.04 16.67 12.12
N HIS A 79 -9.40 15.76 11.39
CA HIS A 79 -8.62 14.66 11.93
C HIS A 79 -7.38 15.14 12.72
N ASP A 80 -6.82 16.27 12.35
CA ASP A 80 -5.60 16.86 12.94
C ASP A 80 -5.92 17.97 13.95
N ASP A 81 -7.20 18.21 14.21
CA ASP A 81 -7.69 19.20 15.18
C ASP A 81 -7.81 18.55 16.57
N TRP A 82 -6.77 18.63 17.34
CA TRP A 82 -6.65 17.99 18.66
C TRP A 82 -7.61 18.56 19.71
N ASP A 83 -8.15 19.76 19.51
CA ASP A 83 -9.18 20.33 20.39
C ASP A 83 -10.56 19.70 20.14
N ARG A 84 -10.78 19.16 18.94
CA ARG A 84 -12.03 18.49 18.52
C ARG A 84 -11.97 16.99 18.60
N ARG A 85 -10.81 16.40 18.32
CA ARG A 85 -10.63 14.96 18.24
C ARG A 85 -10.60 14.33 19.61
N THR A 86 -11.53 13.41 19.87
CA THR A 86 -11.71 12.75 21.16
C THR A 86 -11.49 11.23 21.12
N GLU A 87 -11.21 10.67 19.93
CA GLU A 87 -11.11 9.23 19.72
C GLU A 87 -9.88 8.86 18.86
N ASN A 88 -9.38 7.63 19.05
CA ASN A 88 -8.23 7.08 18.32
C ASN A 88 -7.00 8.00 18.38
N ILE A 89 -6.74 8.60 19.51
CA ILE A 89 -5.60 9.50 19.74
C ILE A 89 -4.39 8.65 20.14
N CYS A 90 -3.29 8.82 19.41
CA CYS A 90 -1.98 8.35 19.82
C CYS A 90 -1.15 9.57 20.25
N PRO A 91 -0.79 9.69 21.53
CA PRO A 91 -0.05 10.86 22.03
C PRO A 91 1.25 11.12 21.27
N GLU A 92 1.91 10.07 20.78
CA GLU A 92 3.16 10.14 20.02
C GLU A 92 2.98 10.74 18.62
N ASP A 93 1.75 10.78 18.13
CA ASP A 93 1.39 11.29 16.80
C ASP A 93 0.80 12.71 16.83
N MET A 94 0.56 13.30 18.03
CA MET A 94 -0.11 14.61 18.16
C MET A 94 0.68 15.79 17.55
N ASP A 95 1.98 15.65 17.35
CA ASP A 95 2.80 16.69 16.71
C ASP A 95 2.72 16.65 15.16
N PHE A 96 2.02 15.67 14.60
CA PHE A 96 2.03 15.39 13.17
C PHE A 96 0.61 15.18 12.63
N GLY A 97 0.12 16.14 11.86
CA GLY A 97 -1.14 16.00 11.13
C GLY A 97 -0.99 15.02 9.96
N ASN A 98 -1.96 14.10 9.80
CA ASN A 98 -1.98 13.15 8.70
C ASN A 98 -3.39 12.91 8.11
N GLY A 99 -4.32 13.81 8.35
CA GLY A 99 -5.67 13.75 7.80
C GLY A 99 -5.68 13.66 6.26
N HIS A 100 -4.76 14.37 5.60
CA HIS A 100 -4.55 14.25 4.16
C HIS A 100 -4.18 12.83 3.72
N ALA A 101 -3.33 12.13 4.47
CA ALA A 101 -2.90 10.77 4.14
C ALA A 101 -4.06 9.77 4.24
N HIS A 102 -4.95 9.92 5.24
CA HIS A 102 -6.17 9.13 5.34
C HIS A 102 -7.13 9.40 4.16
N CYS A 103 -7.29 10.68 3.77
CA CYS A 103 -8.10 11.05 2.61
C CYS A 103 -7.53 10.47 1.30
N MET A 104 -6.21 10.54 1.10
CA MET A 104 -5.55 9.92 -0.04
C MET A 104 -5.77 8.40 -0.07
N ALA A 105 -5.61 7.72 1.08
CA ALA A 105 -5.84 6.28 1.17
C ALA A 105 -7.27 5.89 0.78
N MET A 106 -8.27 6.65 1.24
CA MET A 106 -9.67 6.43 0.86
C MET A 106 -9.93 6.74 -0.63
N LEU A 107 -9.31 7.76 -1.17
CA LEU A 107 -9.42 8.12 -2.60
C LEU A 107 -8.82 7.04 -3.49
N LEU A 108 -7.68 6.47 -3.12
CA LEU A 108 -7.00 5.39 -3.85
C LEU A 108 -7.69 4.03 -3.70
N GLY A 109 -8.53 3.85 -2.70
CA GLY A 109 -9.58 2.85 -2.64
C GLY A 109 -9.26 1.56 -1.93
N THR A 110 -8.08 0.96 -2.02
CA THR A 110 -7.85 -0.38 -1.45
C THR A 110 -6.61 -0.49 -0.59
N ALA A 111 -6.77 -1.10 0.59
CA ALA A 111 -5.66 -1.54 1.41
C ALA A 111 -4.90 -2.73 0.78
N GLY A 112 -5.49 -3.41 -0.21
CA GLY A 112 -4.88 -4.56 -0.87
C GLY A 112 -5.36 -4.79 -2.29
N GLU A 113 -4.58 -5.56 -3.04
CA GLU A 113 -4.84 -5.99 -4.41
C GLU A 113 -4.81 -7.52 -4.51
N SER A 114 -5.53 -8.04 -5.50
CA SER A 114 -5.53 -9.46 -5.81
C SER A 114 -5.04 -9.67 -7.23
N VAL A 115 -4.05 -10.55 -7.39
CA VAL A 115 -3.47 -10.92 -8.67
C VAL A 115 -3.68 -12.42 -8.91
N PRO A 116 -4.20 -12.84 -10.07
CA PRO A 116 -4.27 -14.26 -10.41
C PRO A 116 -2.87 -14.89 -10.45
N VAL A 117 -2.79 -16.15 -10.05
CA VAL A 117 -1.59 -17.00 -10.14
C VAL A 117 -1.87 -18.12 -11.11
N ARG A 118 -0.96 -18.37 -12.04
CA ARG A 118 -0.99 -19.47 -13.01
C ARG A 118 0.41 -20.03 -13.18
N ASP A 119 0.52 -21.35 -13.19
CA ASP A 119 1.79 -22.06 -13.34
C ASP A 119 2.86 -21.62 -12.31
N GLY A 120 2.43 -21.20 -11.10
CA GLY A 120 3.31 -20.72 -10.02
C GLY A 120 3.81 -19.27 -10.21
N GLU A 121 3.23 -18.51 -11.14
CA GLU A 121 3.63 -17.15 -11.46
C GLU A 121 2.45 -16.15 -11.36
N LEU A 122 2.75 -14.89 -11.06
CA LEU A 122 1.78 -13.80 -11.07
C LEU A 122 1.36 -13.47 -12.50
N CYS A 123 0.06 -13.44 -12.77
CA CYS A 123 -0.51 -13.03 -14.07
C CYS A 123 -0.51 -11.50 -14.20
N LEU A 124 0.66 -10.89 -14.26
CA LEU A 124 0.82 -9.45 -14.48
C LEU A 124 1.00 -9.15 -15.98
N GLY A 125 0.45 -8.03 -16.43
CA GLY A 125 0.77 -7.48 -17.76
C GLY A 125 2.21 -6.95 -17.80
N THR A 126 2.72 -6.72 -19.01
CA THR A 126 4.12 -6.36 -19.29
C THR A 126 4.66 -5.22 -18.40
N TRP A 127 3.83 -4.21 -18.15
CA TRP A 127 4.21 -3.01 -17.38
C TRP A 127 3.64 -2.99 -15.97
N GLN A 128 2.82 -3.99 -15.60
CA GLN A 128 2.23 -4.05 -14.26
C GLN A 128 3.25 -4.48 -13.22
N ARG A 129 3.31 -3.70 -12.15
CA ARG A 129 4.08 -3.98 -10.94
C ARG A 129 3.16 -3.89 -9.72
N VAL A 130 3.42 -4.65 -8.71
CA VAL A 130 2.74 -4.53 -7.42
C VAL A 130 3.45 -3.46 -6.61
N LEU A 131 2.72 -2.41 -6.28
CA LEU A 131 3.26 -1.20 -5.67
C LEU A 131 2.72 -1.04 -4.25
N PHE A 132 3.63 -0.81 -3.29
CA PHE A 132 3.27 -0.38 -1.94
C PHE A 132 3.41 1.14 -1.86
N LEU A 133 2.35 1.82 -1.42
CA LEU A 133 2.30 3.27 -1.30
C LEU A 133 2.25 3.68 0.18
N GLU A 134 3.22 4.48 0.62
CA GLU A 134 3.18 5.23 1.87
C GLU A 134 2.65 6.63 1.59
N LEU A 135 1.63 7.05 2.31
CA LEU A 135 0.95 8.33 2.12
C LEU A 135 1.15 9.30 3.30
N ASP A 136 1.72 8.80 4.39
CA ASP A 136 2.03 9.54 5.61
C ASP A 136 3.54 9.86 5.67
N ARG A 137 4.06 10.11 6.84
CA ARG A 137 5.49 10.29 7.13
C ARG A 137 6.25 8.96 7.14
N GLU A 138 7.57 9.03 7.32
CA GLU A 138 8.44 7.88 7.54
C GLU A 138 7.94 7.00 8.70
N ARG A 139 7.73 5.70 8.42
CA ARG A 139 7.27 4.71 9.41
C ARG A 139 7.82 3.32 9.12
N ASP A 140 7.84 2.49 10.16
CA ASP A 140 7.94 1.04 9.99
C ASP A 140 6.58 0.49 9.58
N ARG A 141 6.56 -0.21 8.46
CA ARG A 141 5.35 -0.77 7.87
C ARG A 141 5.50 -2.28 7.71
N ARG A 142 4.37 -2.94 7.66
CA ARG A 142 4.27 -4.34 7.28
C ARG A 142 3.23 -4.51 6.19
N TRP A 143 3.38 -5.55 5.42
CA TRP A 143 2.38 -5.98 4.44
C TRP A 143 2.34 -7.50 4.40
N ILE A 144 1.23 -8.02 3.93
CA ILE A 144 0.92 -9.44 3.94
C ILE A 144 0.67 -9.86 2.51
N VAL A 145 1.23 -10.98 2.10
CA VAL A 145 0.81 -11.72 0.92
C VAL A 145 0.17 -13.02 1.34
N GLN A 146 -1.06 -13.25 0.88
CA GLN A 146 -1.75 -14.52 1.07
C GLN A 146 -2.04 -15.14 -0.30
N VAL A 147 -1.57 -16.38 -0.49
CA VAL A 147 -1.80 -17.14 -1.71
C VAL A 147 -2.78 -18.27 -1.40
N VAL A 148 -3.83 -18.37 -2.20
CA VAL A 148 -4.87 -19.39 -2.08
C VAL A 148 -5.06 -20.07 -3.43
N GLY A 149 -5.00 -21.41 -3.44
CA GLY A 149 -5.14 -22.16 -4.69
C GLY A 149 -4.87 -23.66 -4.56
N ASN A 150 -4.39 -24.26 -5.61
CA ASN A 150 -4.08 -25.70 -5.70
C ASN A 150 -2.61 -25.97 -5.91
#